data_8af027d3865a67504ef0eb9f07cff892
#
_entry.id   8af027d3865a67504ef0eb9f07cff892
#
_cell.length_a   1.000
_cell.length_b   1.000
_cell.length_c   1.000
_cell.angle_alpha   90.00
_cell.angle_beta   90.00
_cell.angle_gamma   90.00
#
_symmetry.space_group_name_H-M   'P 1'
#
loop_
_entity.id
_entity.type
_entity.pdbx_description
1 polymer ?
#
loop_
_entity_poly.entity_id
_entity_poly.type
_entity_poly.pdbx_seq_one_letter_code
_entity_poly.pdbx_strand_id
1 'polypeptide(L)'
;YAVYQNIIAINHFKNEAYIFAHCYESESNIEAIYHLIKMQSFSSYDFKSIGSISSNLTDEAFKSNVDLAKKHCNRGDVFQLVLSKKFQQDFKGDDFNVYRALRSINPSPFLFYFDYGKFKIFGSSPEAQLVVENQKAEIHPIAGTFARTGDDLKDAELAKKLVADKKENSEHVMLVDLARND
;
A
#
# COMPACT_ATOMS: atom_id res chain seq x y z
N TYR A 1 14.23 -4.70 6.95
CA TYR A 1 14.20 -3.59 7.92
C TYR A 1 15.35 -2.65 7.60
N ALA A 2 15.12 -1.34 7.73
CA ALA A 2 16.16 -0.32 7.61
C ALA A 2 16.05 0.67 8.78
N VAL A 3 17.19 1.14 9.24
CA VAL A 3 17.29 2.26 10.19
C VAL A 3 17.80 3.45 9.41
N TYR A 4 17.07 4.55 9.45
CA TYR A 4 17.43 5.76 8.74
C TYR A 4 18.15 6.71 9.66
N GLN A 5 19.28 7.24 9.20
CA GLN A 5 20.04 8.25 9.92
C GLN A 5 19.24 9.54 10.08
N ASN A 6 18.50 9.92 9.04
CA ASN A 6 17.71 11.15 9.03
C ASN A 6 16.25 10.84 8.74
N ILE A 7 15.37 11.49 9.48
CA ILE A 7 13.92 11.38 9.33
C ILE A 7 13.33 12.78 9.25
N ILE A 8 12.50 13.01 8.23
CA ILE A 8 11.68 14.22 8.12
C ILE A 8 10.24 13.80 8.39
N ALA A 9 9.65 14.33 9.44
CA ALA A 9 8.26 14.08 9.80
C ALA A 9 7.43 15.35 9.57
N ILE A 10 6.29 15.20 8.87
CA ILE A 10 5.37 16.31 8.59
C ILE A 10 4.03 16.01 9.26
N ASN A 11 3.63 16.86 10.17
CA ASN A 11 2.31 16.83 10.77
C ASN A 11 1.38 17.76 9.98
N HIS A 12 0.58 17.19 9.09
CA HIS A 12 -0.35 17.94 8.25
C HIS A 12 -1.49 18.58 9.05
N PHE A 13 -1.84 18.03 10.20
CA PHE A 13 -2.90 18.58 11.04
C PHE A 13 -2.47 19.87 11.74
N LYS A 14 -1.20 19.93 12.18
CA LYS A 14 -0.62 21.12 12.84
C LYS A 14 0.17 22.03 11.90
N ASN A 15 0.37 21.61 10.63
CA ASN A 15 1.26 22.29 9.67
C ASN A 15 2.69 22.47 10.20
N GLU A 16 3.22 21.45 10.86
CA GLU A 16 4.56 21.44 11.44
C GLU A 16 5.43 20.39 10.74
N ALA A 17 6.71 20.69 10.57
CA ALA A 17 7.71 19.76 10.05
C ALA A 17 8.87 19.62 11.03
N TYR A 18 9.34 18.41 11.24
CA TYR A 18 10.43 18.07 12.13
C TYR A 18 11.53 17.34 11.36
N ILE A 19 12.76 17.66 11.68
CA ILE A 19 13.94 16.96 11.14
C ILE A 19 14.63 16.28 12.32
N PHE A 20 14.79 14.96 12.25
CA PHE A 20 15.50 14.17 13.25
C PHE A 20 16.76 13.59 12.64
N ALA A 21 17.85 13.58 13.41
CA ALA A 21 19.08 12.87 13.05
C ALA A 21 19.45 11.88 14.16
N HIS A 22 19.70 10.64 13.77
CA HIS A 22 20.27 9.63 14.64
C HIS A 22 21.80 9.71 14.50
N CYS A 23 22.44 10.28 15.52
CA CYS A 23 23.90 10.43 15.55
C CYS A 23 24.51 9.29 16.35
N TYR A 24 25.20 8.36 15.66
CA TYR A 24 26.03 7.33 16.28
C TYR A 24 27.47 7.53 15.78
N GLU A 25 28.33 7.96 16.68
CA GLU A 25 29.75 8.27 16.38
C GLU A 25 29.96 9.27 15.23
N SER A 26 28.95 10.12 14.94
CA SER A 26 28.98 11.11 13.85
C SER A 26 28.33 12.41 14.28
N GLU A 27 28.69 13.51 13.62
CA GLU A 27 28.04 14.80 13.82
C GLU A 27 26.65 14.85 13.16
N SER A 28 25.80 15.72 13.69
CA SER A 28 24.47 15.98 13.13
C SER A 28 24.58 16.73 11.79
N ASN A 29 23.83 16.29 10.80
CA ASN A 29 23.73 16.94 9.49
C ASN A 29 22.38 17.66 9.27
N ILE A 30 21.62 17.95 10.34
CA ILE A 30 20.30 18.60 10.28
C ILE A 30 20.34 19.91 9.52
N GLU A 31 21.37 20.75 9.76
CA GLU A 31 21.51 22.05 9.09
C GLU A 31 21.65 21.87 7.56
N ALA A 32 22.44 20.91 7.11
CA ALA A 32 22.58 20.62 5.68
C ALA A 32 21.23 20.19 5.05
N ILE A 33 20.49 19.33 5.73
CA ILE A 33 19.15 18.89 5.29
C ILE A 33 18.18 20.07 5.25
N TYR A 34 18.17 20.91 6.29
CA TYR A 34 17.35 22.11 6.33
C TYR A 34 17.64 23.05 5.16
N HIS A 35 18.91 23.29 4.85
CA HIS A 35 19.31 24.09 3.70
C HIS A 35 18.85 23.48 2.37
N LEU A 36 18.99 22.17 2.17
CA LEU A 36 18.50 21.48 0.97
C LEU A 36 16.99 21.67 0.78
N ILE A 37 16.22 21.54 1.85
CA ILE A 37 14.76 21.77 1.81
C ILE A 37 14.44 23.23 1.45
N LYS A 38 15.17 24.19 2.01
CA LYS A 38 15.00 25.62 1.74
C LYS A 38 15.36 26.03 0.33
N MET A 39 16.35 25.41 -0.26
CA MET A 39 16.78 25.70 -1.64
C MET A 39 15.71 25.40 -2.68
N GLN A 40 14.77 24.51 -2.39
CA GLN A 40 13.68 24.09 -3.31
C GLN A 40 14.17 23.76 -4.73
N SER A 41 15.45 23.39 -4.86
CA SER A 41 16.08 23.07 -6.12
C SER A 41 15.91 21.57 -6.38
N PHE A 42 14.96 21.24 -7.23
CA PHE A 42 14.74 19.87 -7.69
C PHE A 42 14.47 19.86 -9.19
N SER A 43 15.01 18.86 -9.85
CA SER A 43 14.71 18.60 -11.25
C SER A 43 13.46 17.72 -11.34
N SER A 44 12.55 18.09 -12.20
CA SER A 44 11.37 17.28 -12.52
C SER A 44 11.40 16.96 -14.01
N TYR A 45 11.23 15.69 -14.34
CA TYR A 45 11.19 15.21 -15.72
C TYR A 45 9.82 14.61 -16.01
N ASP A 46 9.33 14.85 -17.21
CA ASP A 46 8.07 14.27 -17.66
C ASP A 46 8.16 12.75 -17.70
N PHE A 47 7.08 12.09 -17.29
CA PHE A 47 6.92 10.65 -17.44
C PHE A 47 6.24 10.32 -18.75
N LYS A 48 6.76 9.32 -19.47
CA LYS A 48 6.15 8.80 -20.70
C LYS A 48 6.30 7.27 -20.77
N SER A 49 5.19 6.57 -20.96
CA SER A 49 5.20 5.14 -21.29
C SER A 49 5.72 4.89 -22.70
N ILE A 50 6.44 3.79 -22.89
CA ILE A 50 7.06 3.40 -24.17
C ILE A 50 6.59 1.98 -24.53
N GLY A 51 6.21 1.78 -25.79
CA GLY A 51 5.73 0.48 -26.27
C GLY A 51 4.36 0.09 -25.72
N SER A 52 4.08 -1.19 -25.72
CA SER A 52 2.83 -1.78 -25.22
C SER A 52 3.02 -2.48 -23.88
N ILE A 53 1.94 -2.57 -23.11
CA ILE A 53 1.93 -3.35 -21.88
C ILE A 53 2.09 -4.83 -22.23
N SER A 54 3.02 -5.49 -21.56
CA SER A 54 3.21 -6.94 -21.63
C SER A 54 2.83 -7.62 -20.31
N SER A 55 2.67 -8.92 -20.33
CA SER A 55 2.31 -9.70 -19.15
C SER A 55 3.04 -11.07 -19.18
N ASN A 56 3.30 -11.61 -17.99
CA ASN A 56 3.90 -12.94 -17.84
C ASN A 56 2.92 -14.11 -18.10
N LEU A 57 1.61 -13.83 -18.14
CA LEU A 57 0.55 -14.82 -18.39
C LEU A 57 -0.49 -14.24 -19.34
N THR A 58 -1.08 -15.05 -20.20
CA THR A 58 -2.29 -14.69 -20.93
C THR A 58 -3.50 -14.64 -19.99
N ASP A 59 -4.59 -14.02 -20.42
CA ASP A 59 -5.82 -13.96 -19.62
C ASP A 59 -6.44 -15.36 -19.44
N GLU A 60 -6.37 -16.19 -20.47
CA GLU A 60 -6.87 -17.56 -20.45
C GLU A 60 -6.07 -18.43 -19.47
N ALA A 61 -4.72 -18.32 -19.49
CA ALA A 61 -3.88 -19.03 -18.54
C ALA A 61 -4.14 -18.60 -17.10
N PHE A 62 -4.34 -17.28 -16.86
CA PHE A 62 -4.68 -16.81 -15.53
C PHE A 62 -6.04 -17.31 -15.05
N LYS A 63 -7.08 -17.30 -15.90
CA LYS A 63 -8.41 -17.85 -15.58
C LYS A 63 -8.32 -19.36 -15.27
N SER A 64 -7.56 -20.12 -16.05
CA SER A 64 -7.34 -21.55 -15.79
C SER A 64 -6.69 -21.80 -14.41
N ASN A 65 -5.71 -20.96 -14.03
CA ASN A 65 -5.10 -21.03 -12.70
C ASN A 65 -6.11 -20.72 -11.59
N VAL A 66 -7.03 -19.75 -11.80
CA VAL A 66 -8.11 -19.46 -10.86
C VAL A 66 -9.02 -20.69 -10.68
N ASP A 67 -9.41 -21.35 -11.76
CA ASP A 67 -10.26 -22.55 -11.69
C ASP A 67 -9.55 -23.70 -10.97
N LEU A 68 -8.24 -23.86 -11.16
CA LEU A 68 -7.44 -24.82 -10.41
C LEU A 68 -7.37 -24.47 -8.92
N ALA A 69 -7.11 -23.21 -8.59
CA ALA A 69 -7.09 -22.72 -7.20
C ALA A 69 -8.42 -22.98 -6.48
N LYS A 70 -9.56 -22.70 -7.14
CA LYS A 70 -10.90 -23.01 -6.60
C LYS A 70 -11.08 -24.49 -6.28
N LYS A 71 -10.52 -25.41 -7.09
CA LYS A 71 -10.56 -26.85 -6.81
C LYS A 71 -9.78 -27.21 -5.54
N HIS A 72 -8.62 -26.58 -5.31
CA HIS A 72 -7.83 -26.78 -4.10
C HIS A 72 -8.57 -26.25 -2.85
N CYS A 73 -9.16 -25.06 -2.92
CA CYS A 73 -9.98 -24.53 -1.83
C CYS A 73 -11.20 -25.45 -1.52
N ASN A 74 -11.91 -25.91 -2.56
CA ASN A 74 -13.08 -26.77 -2.38
C ASN A 74 -12.74 -28.15 -1.78
N ARG A 75 -11.51 -28.65 -1.98
CA ARG A 75 -11.05 -29.88 -1.35
C ARG A 75 -10.57 -29.68 0.09
N GLY A 76 -10.40 -28.44 0.53
CA GLY A 76 -9.86 -28.11 1.82
C GLY A 76 -8.34 -28.20 1.91
N ASP A 77 -7.63 -28.19 0.78
CA ASP A 77 -6.17 -28.21 0.75
C ASP A 77 -5.59 -26.90 1.33
N VAL A 78 -6.31 -25.78 1.13
CA VAL A 78 -5.96 -24.43 1.58
C VAL A 78 -7.22 -23.65 1.92
N PHE A 79 -7.11 -22.69 2.82
CA PHE A 79 -8.19 -21.75 3.15
C PHE A 79 -8.28 -20.61 2.13
N GLN A 80 -7.11 -20.13 1.68
CA GLN A 80 -7.00 -19.01 0.76
C GLN A 80 -5.78 -19.21 -0.16
N LEU A 81 -5.91 -18.74 -1.40
CA LEU A 81 -4.81 -18.65 -2.36
C LEU A 81 -4.79 -17.26 -2.99
N VAL A 82 -3.62 -16.66 -3.03
CA VAL A 82 -3.40 -15.38 -3.73
C VAL A 82 -2.69 -15.66 -5.05
N LEU A 83 -3.40 -15.47 -6.16
CA LEU A 83 -2.84 -15.58 -7.50
C LEU A 83 -2.42 -14.22 -8.01
N SER A 84 -1.30 -14.16 -8.73
CA SER A 84 -0.78 -12.91 -9.27
C SER A 84 -0.54 -13.00 -10.79
N LYS A 85 -0.72 -11.87 -11.45
CA LYS A 85 -0.35 -11.65 -12.85
C LYS A 85 0.49 -10.38 -12.92
N LYS A 86 1.70 -10.50 -13.47
CA LYS A 86 2.61 -9.37 -13.60
C LYS A 86 2.37 -8.65 -14.92
N PHE A 87 2.18 -7.34 -14.86
CA PHE A 87 2.19 -6.46 -16.02
C PHE A 87 3.51 -5.68 -16.06
N GLN A 88 4.03 -5.45 -17.25
CA GLN A 88 5.26 -4.69 -17.48
C GLN A 88 5.00 -3.63 -18.55
N GLN A 89 5.53 -2.44 -18.30
CA GLN A 89 5.49 -1.31 -19.19
C GLN A 89 6.83 -0.60 -19.16
N ASP A 90 7.47 -0.46 -20.30
CA ASP A 90 8.65 0.39 -20.40
C ASP A 90 8.26 1.85 -20.30
N PHE A 91 9.13 2.65 -19.73
CA PHE A 91 8.90 4.08 -19.57
C PHE A 91 10.19 4.88 -19.69
N LYS A 92 10.03 6.18 -19.87
CA LYS A 92 11.12 7.16 -19.83
C LYS A 92 10.69 8.36 -18.99
N GLY A 93 11.63 8.95 -18.26
CA GLY A 93 11.39 10.10 -17.40
C GLY A 93 11.35 9.73 -15.92
N ASP A 94 10.63 10.52 -15.13
CA ASP A 94 10.61 10.43 -13.67
C ASP A 94 9.49 9.53 -13.17
N ASP A 95 9.85 8.39 -12.58
CA ASP A 95 8.92 7.42 -12.00
C ASP A 95 8.18 7.95 -10.74
N PHE A 96 8.74 8.95 -10.06
CA PHE A 96 8.06 9.60 -8.93
C PHE A 96 6.75 10.28 -9.36
N ASN A 97 6.65 10.71 -10.62
CA ASN A 97 5.41 11.26 -11.17
C ASN A 97 4.30 10.20 -11.25
N VAL A 98 4.64 8.92 -11.45
CA VAL A 98 3.64 7.83 -11.40
C VAL A 98 3.09 7.68 -9.97
N TYR A 99 3.97 7.72 -8.97
CA TYR A 99 3.53 7.71 -7.57
C TYR A 99 2.65 8.91 -7.22
N ARG A 100 3.01 10.11 -7.70
CA ARG A 100 2.18 11.32 -7.51
C ARG A 100 0.79 11.18 -8.13
N ALA A 101 0.71 10.60 -9.32
CA ALA A 101 -0.56 10.29 -9.97
C ALA A 101 -1.37 9.24 -9.19
N LEU A 102 -0.72 8.15 -8.77
CA LEU A 102 -1.35 7.12 -7.94
C LEU A 102 -1.94 7.70 -6.65
N ARG A 103 -1.19 8.55 -5.96
CA ARG A 103 -1.65 9.26 -4.75
C ARG A 103 -2.91 10.10 -5.00
N SER A 104 -3.02 10.70 -6.17
CA SER A 104 -4.19 11.53 -6.53
C SER A 104 -5.41 10.70 -6.91
N ILE A 105 -5.21 9.55 -7.55
CA ILE A 105 -6.28 8.68 -8.06
C ILE A 105 -6.81 7.78 -6.94
N ASN A 106 -5.92 7.27 -6.09
CA ASN A 106 -6.25 6.31 -5.02
C ASN A 106 -5.60 6.74 -3.69
N PRO A 107 -6.13 7.77 -3.01
CA PRO A 107 -5.62 8.22 -1.72
C PRO A 107 -6.02 7.25 -0.62
N SER A 108 -5.17 6.28 -0.31
CA SER A 108 -5.35 5.35 0.81
C SER A 108 -4.58 5.81 2.05
N PRO A 109 -4.90 5.29 3.26
CA PRO A 109 -4.21 5.68 4.50
C PRO A 109 -2.71 5.46 4.50
N PHE A 110 -2.22 4.40 3.79
CA PHE A 110 -0.82 4.04 3.75
C PHE A 110 -0.26 4.20 2.33
N LEU A 111 0.25 5.39 2.06
CA LEU A 111 0.95 5.72 0.83
C LEU A 111 2.45 5.58 1.08
N PHE A 112 3.16 4.85 0.24
CA PHE A 112 4.58 4.63 0.40
C PHE A 112 5.33 4.71 -0.93
N TYR A 113 6.59 5.15 -0.85
CA TYR A 113 7.54 5.17 -1.94
C TYR A 113 8.92 4.86 -1.38
N PHE A 114 9.48 3.72 -1.76
CA PHE A 114 10.80 3.26 -1.35
C PHE A 114 11.75 3.31 -2.54
N ASP A 115 12.83 4.05 -2.40
CA ASP A 115 13.92 4.09 -3.37
C ASP A 115 15.11 3.27 -2.85
N TYR A 116 15.39 2.15 -3.51
CA TYR A 116 16.52 1.28 -3.19
C TYR A 116 17.71 1.50 -4.15
N GLY A 117 17.70 2.59 -4.92
CA GLY A 117 18.71 2.94 -5.90
C GLY A 117 18.57 2.18 -7.21
N LYS A 118 18.67 0.85 -7.20
CA LYS A 118 18.55 0.00 -8.40
C LYS A 118 17.10 -0.28 -8.82
N PHE A 119 16.19 -0.22 -7.90
CA PHE A 119 14.75 -0.40 -8.12
C PHE A 119 13.97 0.41 -7.08
N LYS A 120 12.70 0.65 -7.37
CA LYS A 120 11.80 1.38 -6.50
C LYS A 120 10.53 0.60 -6.30
N ILE A 121 9.93 0.73 -5.13
CA ILE A 121 8.64 0.13 -4.79
C ILE A 121 7.76 1.22 -4.24
N PHE A 122 6.57 1.39 -4.80
CA PHE A 122 5.60 2.34 -4.32
C PHE A 122 4.19 1.80 -4.42
N GLY A 123 3.31 2.34 -3.61
CA GLY A 123 1.93 1.88 -3.57
C GLY A 123 1.01 2.76 -2.74
N SER A 124 -0.25 2.38 -2.77
CA SER A 124 -1.32 2.94 -1.98
C SER A 124 -2.09 1.77 -1.36
N SER A 125 -1.99 1.60 -0.05
CA SER A 125 -2.59 0.49 0.69
C SER A 125 -3.66 0.98 1.66
N PRO A 126 -4.80 0.31 1.76
CA PRO A 126 -5.80 0.57 2.79
C PRO A 126 -5.43 -0.05 4.14
N GLU A 127 -4.48 -0.97 4.18
CA GLU A 127 -4.24 -1.88 5.29
C GLU A 127 -2.81 -1.77 5.83
N ALA A 128 -2.68 -1.76 7.16
CA ALA A 128 -1.42 -1.98 7.84
C ALA A 128 -1.30 -3.46 8.23
N GLN A 129 -0.19 -4.09 7.89
CA GLN A 129 0.04 -5.49 8.23
C GLN A 129 0.13 -5.69 9.75
N LEU A 130 0.80 -4.80 10.45
CA LEU A 130 0.97 -4.83 11.89
C LEU A 130 1.16 -3.42 12.41
N VAL A 131 0.42 -3.06 13.44
CA VAL A 131 0.59 -1.80 14.18
C VAL A 131 1.12 -2.15 15.57
N VAL A 132 2.22 -1.52 15.99
CA VAL A 132 2.78 -1.70 17.32
C VAL A 132 2.84 -0.35 18.01
N GLU A 133 2.00 -0.16 19.01
CA GLU A 133 1.95 1.06 19.82
C GLU A 133 1.77 0.72 21.31
N ASN A 134 2.43 1.46 22.20
CA ASN A 134 2.28 1.32 23.65
C ASN A 134 2.43 -0.14 24.14
N GLN A 135 3.37 -0.89 23.59
CA GLN A 135 3.63 -2.31 23.89
C GLN A 135 2.49 -3.27 23.50
N LYS A 136 1.59 -2.81 22.65
CA LYS A 136 0.56 -3.64 22.03
C LYS A 136 0.85 -3.84 20.56
N ALA A 137 0.64 -5.04 20.06
CA ALA A 137 0.65 -5.37 18.64
C ALA A 137 -0.80 -5.63 18.20
N GLU A 138 -1.20 -4.96 17.13
CA GLU A 138 -2.56 -5.04 16.60
C GLU A 138 -2.53 -5.34 15.10
N ILE A 139 -3.39 -6.27 14.67
CA ILE A 139 -3.65 -6.58 13.26
C ILE A 139 -5.12 -6.25 13.00
N HIS A 140 -5.37 -5.54 11.90
CA HIS A 140 -6.72 -5.13 11.49
C HIS A 140 -7.05 -5.77 10.13
N PRO A 141 -7.46 -7.06 10.09
CA PRO A 141 -7.76 -7.73 8.82
C PRO A 141 -8.97 -7.08 8.15
N ILE A 142 -8.84 -6.78 6.87
CA ILE A 142 -9.88 -6.20 6.03
C ILE A 142 -10.40 -7.29 5.10
N ALA A 143 -11.73 -7.52 5.10
CA ALA A 143 -12.42 -8.43 4.20
C ALA A 143 -13.27 -7.64 3.18
N GLY A 144 -14.59 -7.81 3.20
CA GLY A 144 -15.49 -7.21 2.25
C GLY A 144 -15.50 -5.68 2.23
N THR A 145 -15.84 -5.12 1.07
CA THR A 145 -15.95 -3.67 0.87
C THR A 145 -17.20 -3.31 0.11
N PHE A 146 -17.86 -2.23 0.53
CA PHE A 146 -18.95 -1.60 -0.20
C PHE A 146 -18.54 -0.19 -0.65
N ALA A 147 -18.95 0.18 -1.86
CA ALA A 147 -18.70 1.51 -2.36
C ALA A 147 -19.50 2.55 -1.56
N ARG A 148 -18.87 3.63 -1.14
CA ARG A 148 -19.56 4.75 -0.51
C ARG A 148 -20.35 5.54 -1.55
N THR A 149 -21.54 5.98 -1.17
CA THR A 149 -22.43 6.77 -2.03
C THR A 149 -22.24 8.28 -1.87
N GLY A 150 -21.60 8.71 -0.77
CA GLY A 150 -21.48 10.12 -0.37
C GLY A 150 -22.74 10.65 0.34
N ASP A 151 -23.74 9.81 0.60
CA ASP A 151 -24.94 10.08 1.38
C ASP A 151 -24.83 9.31 2.70
N ASP A 152 -24.70 10.02 3.82
CA ASP A 152 -24.43 9.41 5.12
C ASP A 152 -25.55 8.42 5.56
N LEU A 153 -26.80 8.65 5.21
CA LEU A 153 -27.91 7.74 5.54
C LEU A 153 -27.80 6.44 4.76
N LYS A 154 -27.55 6.53 3.45
CA LYS A 154 -27.37 5.35 2.60
C LYS A 154 -26.10 4.59 2.97
N ASP A 155 -25.01 5.29 3.27
CA ASP A 155 -23.76 4.68 3.71
C ASP A 155 -23.93 3.94 5.04
N ALA A 156 -24.72 4.47 5.98
CA ALA A 156 -25.06 3.79 7.23
C ALA A 156 -25.92 2.50 7.00
N GLU A 157 -26.83 2.53 6.02
CA GLU A 157 -27.58 1.34 5.62
C GLU A 157 -26.69 0.27 4.95
N LEU A 158 -25.76 0.71 4.09
CA LEU A 158 -24.78 -0.17 3.45
C LEU A 158 -23.85 -0.82 4.49
N ALA A 159 -23.41 -0.07 5.49
CA ALA A 159 -22.61 -0.60 6.59
C ALA A 159 -23.36 -1.71 7.36
N LYS A 160 -24.66 -1.51 7.65
CA LYS A 160 -25.48 -2.56 8.27
C LYS A 160 -25.63 -3.79 7.38
N LYS A 161 -25.80 -3.61 6.08
CA LYS A 161 -25.88 -4.72 5.11
C LYS A 161 -24.56 -5.50 5.05
N LEU A 162 -23.42 -4.81 5.06
CA LEU A 162 -22.09 -5.45 5.06
C LEU A 162 -21.91 -6.34 6.30
N VAL A 163 -22.25 -5.84 7.48
CA VAL A 163 -22.15 -6.61 8.74
C VAL A 163 -23.09 -7.82 8.75
N ALA A 164 -24.25 -7.72 8.07
CA ALA A 164 -25.24 -8.79 8.00
C ALA A 164 -24.97 -9.80 6.86
N ASP A 165 -24.05 -9.48 5.94
CA ASP A 165 -23.74 -10.36 4.81
C ASP A 165 -22.99 -11.61 5.28
N LYS A 166 -23.58 -12.78 5.07
CA LYS A 166 -23.02 -14.06 5.55
C LYS A 166 -21.71 -14.42 4.90
N LYS A 167 -21.52 -14.09 3.61
CA LYS A 167 -20.31 -14.40 2.87
C LYS A 167 -19.17 -13.52 3.37
N GLU A 168 -19.38 -12.20 3.41
CA GLU A 168 -18.40 -11.23 3.85
C GLU A 168 -17.99 -11.44 5.33
N ASN A 169 -18.97 -11.77 6.18
CA ASN A 169 -18.71 -12.09 7.58
C ASN A 169 -17.90 -13.40 7.75
N SER A 170 -18.20 -14.43 6.95
CA SER A 170 -17.43 -15.69 6.99
C SER A 170 -16.00 -15.50 6.55
N GLU A 171 -15.76 -14.67 5.52
CA GLU A 171 -14.41 -14.29 5.08
C GLU A 171 -13.67 -13.51 6.17
N HIS A 172 -14.33 -12.54 6.78
CA HIS A 172 -13.72 -11.77 7.87
C HIS A 172 -13.33 -12.65 9.06
N VAL A 173 -14.18 -13.54 9.50
CA VAL A 173 -13.90 -14.49 10.59
C VAL A 173 -12.70 -15.39 10.21
N MET A 174 -12.64 -15.86 8.98
CA MET A 174 -11.51 -16.66 8.49
C MET A 174 -10.19 -15.85 8.56
N LEU A 175 -10.19 -14.58 8.12
CA LEU A 175 -9.00 -13.73 8.18
C LEU A 175 -8.59 -13.39 9.61
N VAL A 176 -9.53 -13.16 10.52
CA VAL A 176 -9.25 -12.96 11.95
C VAL A 176 -8.62 -14.20 12.57
N ASP A 177 -9.14 -15.39 12.24
CA ASP A 177 -8.59 -16.66 12.76
C ASP A 177 -7.18 -16.93 12.22
N LEU A 178 -6.93 -16.62 10.94
CA LEU A 178 -5.60 -16.68 10.35
C LEU A 178 -4.62 -15.73 11.03
N ALA A 179 -4.99 -14.48 11.21
CA ALA A 179 -4.17 -13.46 11.89
C ALA A 179 -3.85 -13.82 13.36
N ARG A 180 -4.75 -14.55 14.01
CA ARG A 180 -4.51 -15.05 15.37
C ARG A 180 -3.47 -16.17 15.43
N ASN A 181 -3.32 -16.93 14.35
CA ASN A 181 -2.37 -18.05 14.26
C ASN A 181 -0.97 -17.61 13.82
N ASP A 182 -0.84 -16.49 13.13
CA ASP A 182 0.42 -15.92 12.65
C ASP A 182 1.14 -15.13 13.77
#